data_42b51895bce4025234d1b1de418e8cee
#
_entry.id   42b51895bce4025234d1b1de418e8cee
#
_cell.length_a   1.000
_cell.length_b   1.000
_cell.length_c   1.000
_cell.angle_alpha   90.00
_cell.angle_beta   90.00
_cell.angle_gamma   90.00
#
_symmetry.space_group_name_H-M   'P 1'
#
loop_
_entity.id
_entity.type
_entity.pdbx_description
1 polymer ?
#
loop_
_entity_poly.entity_id
_entity_poly.type
_entity_poly.pdbx_seq_one_letter_code
_entity_poly.pdbx_strand_id
1 'polypeptide(L)'
;MKVILQQDVKGQGKKGQLIDVSDGYGRNFLLAKKLAVLATAENMNTMKMQEKAKKAQEAAEKAEAQATAAKLKELTVKIVAKAGEGGRLFGAVTGKEIAEALSKQHGITINKAKLVLDEPIKACGGYKIKAKLGHEITGTVSVMVAEA
;
A
#
# COMPACT_ATOMS: atom_id res chain seq x y z
N MET A 1 -2.24 -38.03 -4.48
CA MET A 1 -1.57 -37.19 -5.49
C MET A 1 -1.39 -35.78 -4.93
N LYS A 2 -0.17 -35.31 -4.92
CA LYS A 2 0.13 -33.95 -4.43
C LYS A 2 0.14 -32.96 -5.59
N VAL A 3 -0.55 -31.87 -5.45
CA VAL A 3 -0.66 -30.81 -6.46
C VAL A 3 -0.48 -29.44 -5.82
N ILE A 4 -0.01 -28.49 -6.62
CA ILE A 4 0.15 -27.09 -6.25
C ILE A 4 -0.95 -26.30 -6.92
N LEU A 5 -1.76 -25.57 -6.14
CA LEU A 5 -2.84 -24.76 -6.68
C LEU A 5 -2.32 -23.53 -7.42
N GLN A 6 -2.79 -23.33 -8.63
CA GLN A 6 -2.51 -22.13 -9.44
C GLN A 6 -3.53 -21.02 -9.23
N GLN A 7 -4.68 -21.38 -8.70
CA GLN A 7 -5.78 -20.48 -8.39
C GLN A 7 -6.45 -20.89 -7.08
N ASP A 8 -7.21 -20.00 -6.50
CA ASP A 8 -8.02 -20.32 -5.33
C ASP A 8 -9.12 -21.32 -5.71
N VAL A 9 -9.13 -22.46 -5.05
CA VAL A 9 -10.16 -23.50 -5.25
C VAL A 9 -10.99 -23.62 -3.98
N LYS A 10 -12.25 -23.29 -4.10
CA LYS A 10 -13.21 -23.37 -2.99
C LYS A 10 -13.26 -24.78 -2.42
N GLY A 11 -13.04 -24.91 -1.15
CA GLY A 11 -13.05 -26.20 -0.44
C GLY A 11 -11.74 -26.99 -0.49
N GLN A 12 -10.74 -26.53 -1.21
CA GLN A 12 -9.44 -27.19 -1.33
C GLN A 12 -8.28 -26.35 -0.78
N GLY A 13 -8.19 -25.09 -1.18
CA GLY A 13 -7.14 -24.21 -0.71
C GLY A 13 -6.95 -22.98 -1.58
N LYS A 14 -5.91 -22.21 -1.26
CA LYS A 14 -5.56 -20.97 -1.96
C LYS A 14 -4.45 -21.18 -2.98
N LYS A 15 -4.34 -20.24 -3.92
CA LYS A 15 -3.25 -20.18 -4.89
C LYS A 15 -1.88 -20.33 -4.21
N GLY A 16 -1.04 -21.21 -4.77
CA GLY A 16 0.31 -21.49 -4.26
C GLY A 16 0.35 -22.53 -3.14
N GLN A 17 -0.77 -23.07 -2.71
CA GLN A 17 -0.82 -24.07 -1.65
C GLN A 17 -0.59 -25.47 -2.21
N LEU A 18 0.23 -26.26 -1.51
CA LEU A 18 0.41 -27.69 -1.76
C LEU A 18 -0.72 -28.48 -1.07
N ILE A 19 -1.48 -29.22 -1.85
CA ILE A 19 -2.57 -30.05 -1.32
C ILE A 19 -2.44 -31.50 -1.79
N ASP A 20 -2.98 -32.42 -1.03
CA ASP A 20 -3.09 -33.83 -1.37
C ASP A 20 -4.53 -34.14 -1.75
N VAL A 21 -4.73 -34.64 -2.97
CA VAL A 21 -6.05 -34.96 -3.52
C VAL A 21 -6.04 -36.35 -4.14
N SER A 22 -7.22 -36.93 -4.32
CA SER A 22 -7.36 -38.20 -5.05
C SER A 22 -6.90 -38.02 -6.50
N ASP A 23 -6.33 -39.08 -7.06
CA ASP A 23 -5.80 -39.08 -8.44
C ASP A 23 -6.88 -38.71 -9.47
N GLY A 24 -8.09 -39.23 -9.29
CA GLY A 24 -9.21 -38.92 -10.17
C GLY A 24 -9.59 -37.44 -10.14
N TYR A 25 -9.71 -36.87 -8.97
CA TYR A 25 -10.05 -35.45 -8.81
C TYR A 25 -8.91 -34.55 -9.31
N GLY A 26 -7.67 -34.89 -8.96
CA GLY A 26 -6.51 -34.13 -9.40
C GLY A 26 -6.40 -34.09 -10.93
N ARG A 27 -6.47 -35.24 -11.58
CA ARG A 27 -6.32 -35.33 -13.05
C ARG A 27 -7.52 -34.77 -13.81
N ASN A 28 -8.72 -35.17 -13.44
CA ASN A 28 -9.95 -34.85 -14.20
C ASN A 28 -10.48 -33.45 -13.96
N PHE A 29 -10.17 -32.86 -12.81
CA PHE A 29 -10.68 -31.54 -12.44
C PHE A 29 -9.57 -30.50 -12.32
N LEU A 30 -8.62 -30.68 -11.42
CA LEU A 30 -7.61 -29.68 -11.14
C LEU A 30 -6.63 -29.48 -12.31
N LEU A 31 -6.10 -30.56 -12.85
CA LEU A 31 -5.16 -30.50 -13.99
C LEU A 31 -5.88 -30.20 -15.31
N ALA A 32 -7.03 -30.80 -15.54
CA ALA A 32 -7.83 -30.57 -16.76
C ALA A 32 -8.27 -29.11 -16.89
N LYS A 33 -8.66 -28.47 -15.80
CA LYS A 33 -9.05 -27.03 -15.76
C LYS A 33 -7.87 -26.08 -15.52
N LYS A 34 -6.65 -26.59 -15.46
CA LYS A 34 -5.44 -25.80 -15.17
C LYS A 34 -5.52 -25.03 -13.84
N LEU A 35 -6.26 -25.56 -12.88
CA LEU A 35 -6.40 -24.98 -11.54
C LEU A 35 -5.23 -25.33 -10.63
N ALA A 36 -4.54 -26.41 -10.93
CA ALA A 36 -3.36 -26.86 -10.21
C ALA A 36 -2.34 -27.50 -11.16
N VAL A 37 -1.12 -27.64 -10.69
CA VAL A 37 -0.04 -28.37 -11.36
C VAL A 37 0.47 -29.48 -10.46
N LEU A 38 1.09 -30.51 -11.05
CA LEU A 38 1.72 -31.57 -10.28
C LEU A 38 2.80 -31.03 -9.37
N ALA A 39 2.86 -31.54 -8.15
CA ALA A 39 3.90 -31.17 -7.18
C ALA A 39 5.22 -31.89 -7.52
N THR A 40 5.82 -31.52 -8.63
CA THR A 40 7.17 -31.98 -9.02
C THR A 40 8.23 -31.15 -8.32
N ALA A 41 9.47 -31.66 -8.25
CA ALA A 41 10.58 -30.91 -7.67
C ALA A 41 10.78 -29.54 -8.33
N GLU A 42 10.64 -29.46 -9.66
CA GLU A 42 10.73 -28.22 -10.43
C GLU A 42 9.62 -27.22 -10.06
N ASN A 43 8.38 -27.69 -10.02
CA ASN A 43 7.23 -26.86 -9.67
C ASN A 43 7.29 -26.39 -8.21
N MET A 44 7.76 -27.22 -7.30
CA MET A 44 7.98 -26.83 -5.89
C MET A 44 9.09 -25.80 -5.76
N ASN A 45 10.18 -25.93 -6.49
CA ASN A 45 11.27 -24.95 -6.51
C ASN A 45 10.79 -23.61 -7.07
N THR A 46 10.06 -23.61 -8.17
CA THR A 46 9.46 -22.42 -8.76
C THR A 46 8.54 -21.71 -7.76
N MET A 47 7.68 -22.46 -7.08
CA MET A 47 6.79 -21.93 -6.05
C MET A 47 7.56 -21.30 -4.88
N LYS A 48 8.58 -21.99 -4.36
CA LYS A 48 9.44 -21.47 -3.29
C LYS A 48 10.17 -20.20 -3.71
N MET A 49 10.67 -20.13 -4.94
CA MET A 49 11.32 -18.94 -5.47
C MET A 49 10.35 -17.77 -5.62
N GLN A 50 9.14 -18.03 -6.10
CA GLN A 50 8.09 -17.01 -6.21
C GLN A 50 7.65 -16.49 -4.83
N GLU A 51 7.45 -17.38 -3.85
CA GLU A 51 7.14 -16.97 -2.48
C GLU A 51 8.26 -16.14 -1.85
N LYS A 52 9.51 -16.57 -2.05
CA LYS A 52 10.68 -15.83 -1.55
C LYS A 52 10.82 -14.46 -2.18
N ALA A 53 10.63 -14.36 -3.50
CA ALA A 53 10.63 -13.10 -4.22
C ALA A 53 9.50 -12.17 -3.74
N LYS A 54 8.30 -12.71 -3.57
CA LYS A 54 7.15 -11.95 -3.07
C LYS A 54 7.39 -11.44 -1.64
N LYS A 55 7.88 -12.29 -0.74
CA LYS A 55 8.22 -11.88 0.63
C LYS A 55 9.33 -10.83 0.65
N ALA A 56 10.35 -10.97 -0.19
CA ALA A 56 11.41 -9.97 -0.31
C ALA A 56 10.88 -8.62 -0.81
N GLN A 57 10.00 -8.63 -1.81
CA GLN A 57 9.35 -7.42 -2.32
C GLN A 57 8.47 -6.77 -1.26
N GLU A 58 7.63 -7.53 -0.57
CA GLU A 58 6.80 -7.03 0.52
C GLU A 58 7.64 -6.45 1.66
N ALA A 59 8.75 -7.10 2.03
CA ALA A 59 9.68 -6.59 3.03
C ALA A 59 10.35 -5.29 2.59
N ALA A 60 10.74 -5.17 1.32
CA ALA A 60 11.32 -3.96 0.76
C ALA A 60 10.31 -2.80 0.77
N GLU A 61 9.09 -3.04 0.29
CA GLU A 61 8.01 -2.06 0.31
C GLU A 61 7.69 -1.60 1.74
N LYS A 62 7.66 -2.54 2.67
CA LYS A 62 7.44 -2.25 4.09
C LYS A 62 8.55 -1.40 4.69
N ALA A 63 9.80 -1.73 4.37
CA ALA A 63 10.96 -0.95 4.81
C ALA A 63 10.95 0.47 4.23
N GLU A 64 10.63 0.63 2.95
CA GLU A 64 10.48 1.94 2.31
C GLU A 64 9.35 2.75 2.95
N ALA A 65 8.21 2.11 3.22
CA ALA A 65 7.08 2.76 3.88
C ALA A 65 7.46 3.22 5.30
N GLN A 66 8.18 2.41 6.06
CA GLN A 66 8.68 2.80 7.40
C GLN A 66 9.67 3.95 7.33
N ALA A 67 10.61 3.92 6.39
CA ALA A 67 11.57 5.01 6.19
C ALA A 67 10.85 6.32 5.80
N THR A 68 9.88 6.24 4.91
CA THR A 68 9.06 7.40 4.51
C THR A 68 8.25 7.92 5.69
N ALA A 69 7.64 7.06 6.50
CA ALA A 69 6.92 7.45 7.70
C ALA A 69 7.79 8.18 8.69
N ALA A 70 9.02 7.70 8.92
CA ALA A 70 9.99 8.35 9.79
C ALA A 70 10.39 9.75 9.27
N LYS A 71 10.63 9.86 7.97
CA LYS A 71 10.92 11.16 7.33
C LYS A 71 9.75 12.13 7.46
N LEU A 72 8.54 11.68 7.18
CA LEU A 72 7.33 12.52 7.29
C LEU A 72 7.09 13.04 8.69
N LYS A 73 7.44 12.26 9.71
CA LYS A 73 7.29 12.63 11.11
C LYS A 73 8.19 13.82 11.50
N GLU A 74 9.34 13.94 10.89
CA GLU A 74 10.31 15.02 11.12
C GLU A 74 10.11 16.23 10.22
N LEU A 75 9.38 16.06 9.12
CA LEU A 75 9.17 17.10 8.11
C LEU A 75 7.90 17.92 8.40
N THR A 76 8.01 19.21 8.13
CA THR A 76 6.85 20.12 8.14
C THR A 76 6.62 20.64 6.74
N VAL A 77 5.43 20.41 6.21
CA VAL A 77 5.01 20.93 4.89
C VAL A 77 4.42 22.31 5.08
N LYS A 78 4.99 23.29 4.43
CA LYS A 78 4.44 24.64 4.38
C LYS A 78 3.54 24.82 3.17
N ILE A 79 2.29 25.18 3.41
CA ILE A 79 1.34 25.49 2.36
C ILE A 79 0.94 26.94 2.49
N VAL A 80 1.09 27.67 1.41
CA VAL A 80 0.67 29.07 1.31
C VAL A 80 -0.68 29.12 0.62
N ALA A 81 -1.67 29.61 1.31
CA ALA A 81 -3.02 29.77 0.78
C ALA A 81 -3.54 31.19 1.02
N LYS A 82 -4.39 31.67 0.12
CA LYS A 82 -5.04 32.97 0.30
C LYS A 82 -6.06 32.90 1.44
N ALA A 83 -5.87 33.73 2.44
CA ALA A 83 -6.77 33.85 3.55
C ALA A 83 -7.52 35.19 3.51
N GLY A 84 -8.77 35.18 3.99
CA GLY A 84 -9.57 36.37 4.21
C GLY A 84 -9.46 36.89 5.64
N GLU A 85 -10.28 37.87 5.99
CA GLU A 85 -10.37 38.37 7.34
C GLU A 85 -10.68 37.26 8.35
N GLY A 86 -9.97 37.25 9.47
CA GLY A 86 -10.12 36.26 10.53
C GLY A 86 -9.37 34.94 10.32
N GLY A 87 -8.44 34.88 9.36
CA GLY A 87 -7.59 33.68 9.14
C GLY A 87 -8.29 32.53 8.43
N ARG A 88 -9.46 32.75 7.88
CA ARG A 88 -10.18 31.77 7.08
C ARG A 88 -9.65 31.75 5.65
N LEU A 89 -9.36 30.56 5.12
CA LEU A 89 -8.92 30.39 3.74
C LEU A 89 -10.07 30.63 2.76
N PHE A 90 -9.79 31.27 1.63
CA PHE A 90 -10.76 31.42 0.54
C PHE A 90 -11.10 30.09 -0.14
N GLY A 91 -10.20 29.09 -0.03
CA GLY A 91 -10.40 27.74 -0.51
C GLY A 91 -9.93 26.73 0.52
N ALA A 92 -10.44 25.51 0.46
CA ALA A 92 -10.02 24.44 1.34
C ALA A 92 -8.72 23.78 0.83
N VAL A 93 -7.76 23.59 1.74
CA VAL A 93 -6.56 22.79 1.44
C VAL A 93 -6.92 21.32 1.50
N THR A 94 -6.76 20.65 0.39
CA THR A 94 -7.09 19.23 0.21
C THR A 94 -5.85 18.36 0.26
N GLY A 95 -6.06 17.05 0.38
CA GLY A 95 -4.97 16.06 0.33
C GLY A 95 -4.13 16.15 -0.96
N LYS A 96 -4.71 16.61 -2.06
CA LYS A 96 -4.00 16.83 -3.32
C LYS A 96 -2.93 17.93 -3.18
N GLU A 97 -3.29 19.06 -2.61
CA GLU A 97 -2.37 20.20 -2.41
C GLU A 97 -1.25 19.82 -1.44
N ILE A 98 -1.56 19.05 -0.42
CA ILE A 98 -0.57 18.53 0.53
C ILE A 98 0.40 17.57 -0.16
N ALA A 99 -0.10 16.67 -0.98
CA ALA A 99 0.74 15.74 -1.75
C ALA A 99 1.65 16.47 -2.74
N GLU A 100 1.13 17.49 -3.42
CA GLU A 100 1.92 18.34 -4.33
C GLU A 100 2.98 19.14 -3.59
N ALA A 101 2.65 19.69 -2.44
CA ALA A 101 3.59 20.42 -1.60
C ALA A 101 4.71 19.51 -1.04
N LEU A 102 4.38 18.31 -0.62
CA LEU A 102 5.35 17.29 -0.22
C LEU A 102 6.32 16.94 -1.35
N SER A 103 5.79 16.74 -2.54
CA SER A 103 6.61 16.43 -3.71
C SER A 103 7.54 17.58 -4.08
N LYS A 104 7.05 18.81 -4.02
CA LYS A 104 7.83 20.01 -4.38
C LYS A 104 8.88 20.38 -3.33
N GLN A 105 8.54 20.30 -2.05
CA GLN A 105 9.42 20.75 -0.96
C GLN A 105 10.41 19.68 -0.50
N HIS A 106 9.99 18.42 -0.48
CA HIS A 106 10.76 17.31 0.08
C HIS A 106 11.05 16.17 -0.91
N GLY A 107 10.53 16.27 -2.14
CA GLY A 107 10.71 15.22 -3.15
C GLY A 107 10.00 13.90 -2.83
N ILE A 108 9.06 13.91 -1.89
CA ILE A 108 8.31 12.72 -1.47
C ILE A 108 6.99 12.69 -2.22
N THR A 109 6.81 11.71 -3.10
CA THR A 109 5.57 11.52 -3.84
C THR A 109 4.63 10.60 -3.07
N ILE A 110 3.54 11.16 -2.59
CA ILE A 110 2.48 10.40 -1.90
C ILE A 110 1.17 10.62 -2.65
N ASN A 111 0.42 9.54 -2.85
CA ASN A 111 -0.90 9.63 -3.45
C ASN A 111 -1.87 10.31 -2.47
N LYS A 112 -2.69 11.24 -2.98
CA LYS A 112 -3.75 11.90 -2.20
C LYS A 112 -4.68 10.92 -1.47
N ALA A 113 -4.91 9.73 -2.04
CA ALA A 113 -5.73 8.68 -1.44
C ALA A 113 -5.10 8.05 -0.19
N LYS A 114 -3.78 8.17 -0.03
CA LYS A 114 -3.05 7.69 1.14
C LYS A 114 -3.04 8.71 2.29
N LEU A 115 -3.38 9.95 2.01
CA LEU A 115 -3.53 10.99 3.02
C LEU A 115 -4.94 10.96 3.62
N VAL A 116 -5.02 10.74 4.92
CA VAL A 116 -6.28 10.72 5.64
C VAL A 116 -6.54 12.11 6.19
N LEU A 117 -7.45 12.82 5.55
CA LEU A 117 -7.98 14.10 6.02
C LEU A 117 -9.41 13.86 6.50
N ASP A 118 -9.65 14.07 7.78
CA ASP A 118 -11.00 13.99 8.33
C ASP A 118 -11.86 15.15 7.82
N GLU A 119 -11.26 16.33 7.73
CA GLU A 119 -11.89 17.53 7.18
C GLU A 119 -10.90 18.34 6.33
N PRO A 120 -11.35 19.00 5.27
CA PRO A 120 -10.51 19.92 4.51
C PRO A 120 -10.08 21.10 5.37
N ILE A 121 -8.85 21.55 5.23
CA ILE A 121 -8.30 22.66 6.00
C ILE A 121 -8.87 23.96 5.45
N LYS A 122 -9.58 24.70 6.29
CA LYS A 122 -10.23 25.96 5.93
C LYS A 122 -9.66 27.18 6.65
N ALA A 123 -8.72 26.99 7.55
CA ALA A 123 -8.10 28.05 8.32
C ALA A 123 -6.58 27.92 8.35
N CYS A 124 -5.88 29.03 8.55
CA CYS A 124 -4.45 29.03 8.77
C CYS A 124 -4.10 28.38 10.11
N GLY A 125 -2.98 27.68 10.15
CA GLY A 125 -2.47 27.04 11.35
C GLY A 125 -1.70 25.75 11.07
N GLY A 126 -1.28 25.10 12.15
CA GLY A 126 -0.59 23.81 12.09
C GLY A 126 -1.57 22.64 12.22
N TYR A 127 -1.44 21.67 11.34
CA TYR A 127 -2.27 20.48 11.29
C TYR A 127 -1.41 19.22 11.20
N LYS A 128 -1.85 18.16 11.85
CA LYS A 128 -1.23 16.85 11.74
C LYS A 128 -2.14 15.93 10.93
N ILE A 129 -1.61 15.40 9.84
CA ILE A 129 -2.35 14.57 8.91
C ILE A 129 -1.76 13.18 8.89
N LYS A 130 -2.60 12.17 8.98
CA LYS A 130 -2.19 10.78 8.89
C LYS A 130 -2.00 10.39 7.43
N ALA A 131 -0.87 9.78 7.13
CA ALA A 131 -0.58 9.20 5.82
C ALA A 131 -0.52 7.68 5.93
N LYS A 132 -1.35 6.99 5.17
CA LYS A 132 -1.31 5.53 5.07
C LYS A 132 -0.30 5.15 3.99
N LEU A 133 0.81 4.55 4.38
CA LEU A 133 1.90 4.20 3.46
C LEU A 133 1.83 2.76 2.93
N GLY A 134 0.81 2.00 3.30
CA GLY A 134 0.66 0.58 3.01
C GLY A 134 1.16 -0.33 4.13
N HIS A 135 0.86 -1.63 4.06
CA HIS A 135 1.26 -2.64 5.05
C HIS A 135 0.98 -2.25 6.52
N GLU A 136 -0.15 -1.59 6.76
CA GLU A 136 -0.56 -1.08 8.09
C GLU A 136 0.38 -0.01 8.68
N ILE A 137 1.30 0.51 7.89
CA ILE A 137 2.20 1.58 8.30
C ILE A 137 1.53 2.93 8.09
N THR A 138 1.40 3.67 9.17
CA THR A 138 0.83 5.01 9.17
C THR A 138 1.91 6.02 9.58
N GLY A 139 2.13 7.01 8.71
CA GLY A 139 2.97 8.17 9.02
C GLY A 139 2.12 9.36 9.44
N THR A 140 2.74 10.31 10.12
CA THR A 140 2.11 11.59 10.44
C THR A 140 2.85 12.70 9.72
N VAL A 141 2.12 13.51 8.97
CA VAL A 141 2.64 14.69 8.27
C VAL A 141 2.23 15.93 9.02
N SER A 142 3.19 16.74 9.41
CA SER A 142 2.91 18.07 9.95
C SER A 142 2.75 19.06 8.81
N VAL A 143 1.59 19.67 8.73
CA VAL A 143 1.26 20.67 7.70
C VAL A 143 1.07 22.00 8.37
N MET A 144 1.76 23.02 7.90
CA MET A 144 1.59 24.40 8.34
C MET A 144 1.00 25.21 7.19
N VAL A 145 -0.19 25.74 7.41
CA VAL A 145 -0.86 26.61 6.45
C VAL A 145 -0.63 28.05 6.85
N ALA A 146 0.01 28.79 5.97
CA ALA A 146 0.30 30.21 6.12
C ALA A 146 -0.53 31.04 5.14
N GLU A 147 -0.77 32.27 5.52
CA GLU A 147 -1.40 33.26 4.65
C GLU A 147 -0.42 33.72 3.56
N ALA A 148 -0.94 33.83 2.36
CA ALA A 148 -0.18 34.34 1.23
C ALA A 148 -0.03 35.87 1.31
#